data_b8a3ccc7d84addfb6c682ded2e419d33
#
_entry.id   b8a3ccc7d84addfb6c682ded2e419d33
#
_cell.length_a   1.000
_cell.length_b   1.000
_cell.length_c   1.000
_cell.angle_alpha   90.00
_cell.angle_beta   90.00
_cell.angle_gamma   90.00
#
_symmetry.space_group_name_H-M   'P 1'
#
loop_
_entity.id
_entity.type
_entity.pdbx_description
1 polymer ?
#
loop_
_entity_poly.entity_id
_entity_poly.type
_entity_poly.pdbx_seq_one_letter_code
_entity_poly.pdbx_strand_id
1 'polypeptide(L)'
;MIGRSALARGSKLALRQQGCVQLAQRRGLAAAATSSSSYEATDIAGIKVATRDPHGPTTKLAVIAKAGTRYQPLPGLTVGLEEFAFKNTQKRSALRITRESELLGGQLNAYHTREALVLEASFLDEDFPYFAELLGEVVSQTKYTTYEFHEEVERVLHLKQAKLASDAVALALDSAHATAFHSGLGSSIYPITSTPLGAYLNEHSVAAFAGAAYTKPNIAVVADGVSQSTAAKWIEPFFKGVPSSSSSQLQLHTAATKYYGGEQRTPQSGSKSALVIAFPGYTLASDKPEAAVLNALLGGQSTIKWSPGFTLLSKAAAAAPGASISSSNFGYTDAGLLAIQISGPAAQVRTAAEEAVKALKSVAESPVSKEDLTKAIAKAKFDLLSANELSGTGLVAAGTRIIHGNNTFQVANALKSYESVTAEKLKAAAKGLLEGKATVAAVGDLFVLPYAEDLGLKV
;
A
#
# COMPACT_ATOMS: atom_id res chain seq x y z
N MET A 1 -7.52 -53.57 -46.97
CA MET A 1 -7.85 -52.66 -45.85
C MET A 1 -6.59 -52.32 -45.05
N ILE A 2 -5.81 -51.44 -45.58
CA ILE A 2 -4.57 -50.94 -44.88
C ILE A 2 -4.57 -49.43 -45.08
N GLY A 3 -4.50 -48.66 -44.03
CA GLY A 3 -4.02 -47.29 -44.20
C GLY A 3 -4.71 -46.12 -43.54
N ARG A 4 -5.85 -46.29 -42.85
CA ARG A 4 -6.46 -45.14 -42.15
C ARG A 4 -5.87 -44.83 -40.75
N SER A 5 -5.23 -45.80 -40.13
CA SER A 5 -4.62 -45.63 -38.79
C SER A 5 -3.23 -45.03 -38.80
N ALA A 6 -2.48 -45.15 -39.89
CA ALA A 6 -1.11 -44.62 -40.02
C ALA A 6 -1.07 -43.10 -40.27
N LEU A 7 -2.03 -42.60 -41.09
CA LEU A 7 -2.17 -41.17 -41.38
C LEU A 7 -2.64 -40.35 -40.14
N ALA A 8 -3.48 -40.94 -39.28
CA ALA A 8 -3.91 -40.28 -38.05
C ALA A 8 -2.80 -40.16 -36.96
N ARG A 9 -1.82 -41.07 -36.97
CA ARG A 9 -0.66 -40.99 -36.07
C ARG A 9 0.35 -39.97 -36.55
N GLY A 10 0.57 -39.84 -37.83
CA GLY A 10 1.50 -38.83 -38.39
C GLY A 10 1.03 -37.42 -38.17
N SER A 11 -0.28 -37.14 -38.32
CA SER A 11 -0.85 -35.80 -38.07
C SER A 11 -0.80 -35.40 -36.60
N LYS A 12 -1.01 -36.35 -35.68
CA LYS A 12 -0.89 -36.06 -34.21
C LYS A 12 0.56 -35.81 -33.78
N LEU A 13 1.54 -36.43 -34.39
CA LEU A 13 2.94 -36.18 -34.13
C LEU A 13 3.42 -34.85 -34.70
N ALA A 14 2.96 -34.46 -35.90
CA ALA A 14 3.25 -33.17 -36.51
C ALA A 14 2.62 -31.99 -35.70
N LEU A 15 1.37 -32.14 -35.23
CA LEU A 15 0.71 -31.17 -34.35
C LEU A 15 1.45 -31.04 -32.97
N ARG A 16 1.96 -32.15 -32.46
CA ARG A 16 2.72 -32.15 -31.19
C ARG A 16 4.07 -31.48 -31.33
N GLN A 17 4.74 -31.63 -32.48
CA GLN A 17 6.01 -30.95 -32.77
C GLN A 17 5.77 -29.43 -33.01
N GLN A 18 4.73 -29.04 -33.72
CA GLN A 18 4.39 -27.62 -33.87
C GLN A 18 4.03 -26.95 -32.53
N GLY A 19 3.32 -27.64 -31.64
CA GLY A 19 3.04 -27.15 -30.28
C GLY A 19 4.31 -26.97 -29.43
N CYS A 20 5.28 -27.88 -29.55
CA CYS A 20 6.57 -27.76 -28.85
C CYS A 20 7.44 -26.62 -29.40
N VAL A 21 7.43 -26.39 -30.72
CA VAL A 21 8.19 -25.28 -31.32
C VAL A 21 7.58 -23.92 -30.94
N GLN A 22 6.25 -23.80 -30.91
CA GLN A 22 5.60 -22.57 -30.45
C GLN A 22 5.80 -22.30 -28.96
N LEU A 23 5.86 -23.33 -28.11
CA LEU A 23 6.19 -23.19 -26.69
C LEU A 23 7.66 -22.80 -26.47
N ALA A 24 8.59 -23.31 -27.30
CA ALA A 24 10.00 -22.95 -27.24
C ALA A 24 10.22 -21.48 -27.70
N GLN A 25 9.51 -21.04 -28.74
CA GLN A 25 9.55 -19.63 -29.18
C GLN A 25 8.94 -18.67 -28.15
N ARG A 26 7.86 -19.06 -27.47
CA ARG A 26 7.29 -18.26 -26.38
C ARG A 26 8.20 -18.19 -25.14
N ARG A 27 8.98 -19.22 -24.83
CA ARG A 27 9.99 -19.19 -23.78
C ARG A 27 11.16 -18.26 -24.10
N GLY A 28 11.54 -18.15 -25.36
CA GLY A 28 12.59 -17.20 -25.80
C GLY A 28 12.17 -15.73 -25.66
N LEU A 29 10.88 -15.41 -25.87
CA LEU A 29 10.34 -14.05 -25.66
C LEU A 29 10.28 -13.67 -24.18
N ALA A 30 10.00 -14.62 -23.27
CA ALA A 30 10.00 -14.35 -21.83
C ALA A 30 11.40 -14.09 -21.25
N ALA A 31 12.45 -14.64 -21.86
CA ALA A 31 13.84 -14.42 -21.44
C ALA A 31 14.40 -13.05 -21.92
N ALA A 32 13.85 -12.45 -22.98
CA ALA A 32 14.26 -11.15 -23.49
C ALA A 32 13.67 -9.95 -22.74
N ALA A 33 12.61 -10.17 -21.92
CA ALA A 33 11.92 -9.11 -21.19
C ALA A 33 12.58 -8.70 -19.85
N THR A 34 13.77 -9.20 -19.52
CA THR A 34 14.42 -8.99 -18.21
C THR A 34 15.30 -7.74 -18.10
N SER A 35 15.26 -6.81 -19.06
CA SER A 35 16.27 -5.73 -19.12
C SER A 35 15.86 -4.35 -18.61
N SER A 36 14.63 -4.10 -18.13
CA SER A 36 14.29 -2.78 -17.58
C SER A 36 13.35 -2.86 -16.36
N SER A 37 13.87 -3.37 -15.26
CA SER A 37 13.06 -3.54 -14.03
C SER A 37 13.05 -2.31 -13.10
N SER A 38 13.78 -1.25 -13.40
CA SER A 38 13.90 -0.07 -12.52
C SER A 38 13.20 1.15 -13.12
N TYR A 39 12.57 1.94 -12.26
CA TYR A 39 12.04 3.24 -12.64
C TYR A 39 13.18 4.24 -12.81
N GLU A 40 13.15 5.01 -13.90
CA GLU A 40 14.05 6.12 -14.17
C GLU A 40 13.36 7.42 -13.77
N ALA A 41 13.99 8.19 -12.87
CA ALA A 41 13.47 9.47 -12.41
C ALA A 41 14.05 10.63 -13.21
N THR A 42 13.19 11.54 -13.64
CA THR A 42 13.55 12.78 -14.35
C THR A 42 12.69 13.93 -13.84
N ASP A 43 13.13 15.15 -14.09
CA ASP A 43 12.33 16.35 -13.85
C ASP A 43 11.82 16.89 -15.20
N ILE A 44 10.50 17.02 -15.33
CA ILE A 44 9.85 17.55 -16.53
C ILE A 44 9.00 18.75 -16.12
N ALA A 45 9.35 19.93 -16.57
CA ALA A 45 8.66 21.18 -16.28
C ALA A 45 8.50 21.50 -14.77
N GLY A 46 9.44 21.01 -13.92
CA GLY A 46 9.41 21.18 -12.47
C GLY A 46 8.54 20.15 -11.74
N ILE A 47 8.10 19.10 -12.42
CA ILE A 47 7.39 17.95 -11.85
C ILE A 47 8.31 16.74 -11.90
N LYS A 48 8.39 16.01 -10.83
CA LYS A 48 9.15 14.76 -10.77
C LYS A 48 8.40 13.66 -11.50
N VAL A 49 9.04 13.07 -12.50
CA VAL A 49 8.47 12.01 -13.32
C VAL A 49 9.31 10.76 -13.20
N ALA A 50 8.67 9.62 -12.99
CA ALA A 50 9.32 8.31 -13.04
C ALA A 50 8.71 7.47 -14.16
N THR A 51 9.55 6.86 -14.98
CA THR A 51 9.12 6.01 -16.08
C THR A 51 9.76 4.65 -16.02
N ARG A 52 9.02 3.63 -16.42
CA ARG A 52 9.49 2.26 -16.64
C ARG A 52 8.85 1.74 -17.92
N ASP A 53 9.63 1.18 -18.81
CA ASP A 53 9.12 0.62 -20.07
C ASP A 53 9.41 -0.90 -20.14
N PRO A 54 8.45 -1.73 -19.76
CA PRO A 54 8.53 -3.19 -19.92
C PRO A 54 8.17 -3.65 -21.35
N HIS A 55 7.94 -2.74 -22.30
CA HIS A 55 7.54 -3.04 -23.68
C HIS A 55 6.23 -3.85 -23.77
N GLY A 56 5.25 -3.53 -22.93
CA GLY A 56 3.93 -4.15 -22.92
C GLY A 56 2.90 -3.33 -23.70
N PRO A 57 1.73 -3.92 -24.04
CA PRO A 57 0.65 -3.22 -24.75
C PRO A 57 -0.20 -2.33 -23.84
N THR A 58 -0.02 -2.39 -22.54
CA THR A 58 -0.80 -1.66 -21.54
C THR A 58 0.07 -0.71 -20.74
N THR A 59 -0.45 0.48 -20.53
CA THR A 59 0.22 1.52 -19.74
C THR A 59 -0.60 1.83 -18.50
N LYS A 60 0.11 2.07 -17.39
CA LYS A 60 -0.43 2.66 -16.18
C LYS A 60 0.20 4.01 -15.95
N LEU A 61 -0.62 5.02 -15.80
CA LEU A 61 -0.20 6.37 -15.48
C LEU A 61 -0.82 6.78 -14.15
N ALA A 62 -0.03 7.26 -13.21
CA ALA A 62 -0.53 7.75 -11.94
C ALA A 62 0.07 9.10 -11.56
N VAL A 63 -0.76 9.94 -10.98
CA VAL A 63 -0.35 11.13 -10.25
C VAL A 63 -0.41 10.81 -8.77
N ILE A 64 0.71 10.97 -8.10
CA ILE A 64 0.85 10.74 -6.67
C ILE A 64 1.10 12.09 -6.01
N ALA A 65 0.23 12.45 -5.07
CA ALA A 65 0.28 13.75 -4.39
C ALA A 65 0.52 13.58 -2.89
N LYS A 66 1.22 14.52 -2.26
CA LYS A 66 1.33 14.67 -0.79
C LYS A 66 0.00 15.14 -0.21
N ALA A 67 -1.00 14.29 -0.29
CA ALA A 67 -2.37 14.57 0.15
C ALA A 67 -2.96 13.40 0.95
N GLY A 68 -2.10 12.53 1.51
CA GLY A 68 -2.53 11.49 2.44
C GLY A 68 -3.05 12.06 3.76
N THR A 69 -3.65 11.20 4.60
CA THR A 69 -4.25 11.61 5.88
C THR A 69 -3.24 12.23 6.85
N ARG A 70 -1.95 11.97 6.67
CA ARG A 70 -0.86 12.60 7.40
C ARG A 70 -0.81 14.11 7.20
N TYR A 71 -1.08 14.56 5.97
CA TYR A 71 -0.87 15.96 5.56
C TYR A 71 -2.15 16.81 5.70
N GLN A 72 -3.29 16.19 5.95
CA GLN A 72 -4.54 16.93 6.13
C GLN A 72 -4.54 17.72 7.45
N PRO A 73 -4.88 19.01 7.43
CA PRO A 73 -5.02 19.79 8.65
C PRO A 73 -6.28 19.44 9.45
N LEU A 74 -7.32 18.95 8.78
CA LEU A 74 -8.59 18.53 9.36
C LEU A 74 -9.00 17.16 8.83
N PRO A 75 -9.56 16.28 9.67
CA PRO A 75 -10.00 14.94 9.25
C PRO A 75 -11.04 14.98 8.13
N GLY A 76 -10.94 14.09 7.16
CA GLY A 76 -11.88 13.93 6.05
C GLY A 76 -11.54 14.71 4.78
N LEU A 77 -10.63 15.68 4.81
CA LEU A 77 -10.22 16.43 3.62
C LEU A 77 -9.60 15.54 2.55
N THR A 78 -8.77 14.59 2.94
CA THR A 78 -8.15 13.62 2.01
C THR A 78 -9.21 12.76 1.34
N VAL A 79 -10.20 12.27 2.10
CA VAL A 79 -11.31 11.48 1.55
C VAL A 79 -12.15 12.34 0.60
N GLY A 80 -12.43 13.58 0.98
CA GLY A 80 -13.13 14.51 0.11
C GLY A 80 -12.38 14.74 -1.21
N LEU A 81 -11.07 14.92 -1.16
CA LEU A 81 -10.25 15.10 -2.36
C LEU A 81 -10.20 13.84 -3.24
N GLU A 82 -10.16 12.64 -2.64
CA GLU A 82 -10.25 11.36 -3.34
C GLU A 82 -11.58 11.22 -4.10
N GLU A 83 -12.71 11.54 -3.45
CA GLU A 83 -14.04 11.37 -4.06
C GLU A 83 -14.34 12.43 -5.12
N PHE A 84 -13.72 13.61 -5.07
CA PHE A 84 -13.78 14.59 -6.16
C PHE A 84 -12.90 14.23 -7.36
N ALA A 85 -12.05 13.22 -7.24
CA ALA A 85 -11.27 12.75 -8.38
C ALA A 85 -12.18 12.26 -9.51
N PHE A 86 -11.87 12.68 -10.74
CA PHE A 86 -12.64 12.34 -11.95
C PHE A 86 -14.12 12.81 -11.95
N LYS A 87 -14.45 13.80 -11.12
CA LYS A 87 -15.72 14.52 -11.16
C LYS A 87 -15.67 15.66 -12.20
N ASN A 88 -16.62 16.59 -12.13
CA ASN A 88 -16.68 17.68 -13.09
C ASN A 88 -15.40 18.53 -13.08
N THR A 89 -14.84 18.73 -14.25
CA THR A 89 -13.71 19.65 -14.51
C THR A 89 -14.17 20.88 -15.30
N GLN A 90 -13.26 21.81 -15.56
CA GLN A 90 -13.58 22.98 -16.40
C GLN A 90 -13.92 22.59 -17.85
N LYS A 91 -13.31 21.52 -18.36
CA LYS A 91 -13.45 21.09 -19.77
C LYS A 91 -14.44 19.94 -19.96
N ARG A 92 -14.53 19.04 -18.99
CA ARG A 92 -15.30 17.79 -19.09
C ARG A 92 -16.25 17.65 -17.91
N SER A 93 -17.45 17.10 -18.15
CA SER A 93 -18.32 16.63 -17.06
C SER A 93 -17.90 15.23 -16.60
N ALA A 94 -18.27 14.85 -15.38
CA ALA A 94 -18.01 13.51 -14.83
C ALA A 94 -18.55 12.40 -15.75
N LEU A 95 -19.77 12.59 -16.28
CA LEU A 95 -20.37 11.66 -17.24
C LEU A 95 -19.56 11.53 -18.54
N ARG A 96 -19.01 12.65 -19.02
CA ARG A 96 -18.18 12.65 -20.22
C ARG A 96 -16.86 11.89 -19.96
N ILE A 97 -16.21 12.13 -18.82
CA ILE A 97 -14.98 11.44 -18.42
C ILE A 97 -15.23 9.92 -18.38
N THR A 98 -16.31 9.50 -17.73
CA THR A 98 -16.68 8.07 -17.65
C THR A 98 -16.89 7.46 -19.04
N ARG A 99 -17.72 8.10 -19.90
CA ARG A 99 -18.01 7.59 -21.24
C ARG A 99 -16.79 7.53 -22.15
N GLU A 100 -15.93 8.56 -22.12
CA GLU A 100 -14.71 8.58 -22.92
C GLU A 100 -13.72 7.51 -22.46
N SER A 101 -13.57 7.31 -21.13
CA SER A 101 -12.71 6.27 -20.56
C SER A 101 -13.22 4.86 -20.89
N GLU A 102 -14.53 4.62 -20.81
CA GLU A 102 -15.14 3.34 -21.16
C GLU A 102 -15.01 3.04 -22.67
N LEU A 103 -15.14 4.07 -23.52
CA LEU A 103 -14.98 3.94 -24.98
C LEU A 103 -13.55 3.51 -25.35
N LEU A 104 -12.54 4.05 -24.65
CA LEU A 104 -11.13 3.71 -24.83
C LEU A 104 -10.74 2.42 -24.06
N GLY A 105 -11.65 1.82 -23.29
CA GLY A 105 -11.37 0.65 -22.46
C GLY A 105 -10.46 0.95 -21.26
N GLY A 106 -10.29 2.22 -20.90
CA GLY A 106 -9.48 2.66 -19.79
C GLY A 106 -10.19 2.49 -18.44
N GLN A 107 -9.40 2.26 -17.40
CA GLN A 107 -9.85 2.17 -16.01
C GLN A 107 -9.26 3.32 -15.21
N LEU A 108 -10.13 4.07 -14.54
CA LEU A 108 -9.77 5.16 -13.65
C LEU A 108 -9.95 4.74 -12.21
N ASN A 109 -8.99 5.06 -11.35
CA ASN A 109 -9.04 4.75 -9.94
C ASN A 109 -8.44 5.90 -9.12
N ALA A 110 -9.04 6.19 -7.97
CA ALA A 110 -8.50 7.11 -6.98
C ALA A 110 -8.56 6.46 -5.60
N TYR A 111 -7.48 6.55 -4.86
CA TYR A 111 -7.40 6.08 -3.48
C TYR A 111 -6.32 6.83 -2.73
N HIS A 112 -6.42 6.81 -1.41
CA HIS A 112 -5.41 7.43 -0.58
C HIS A 112 -4.77 6.43 0.39
N THR A 113 -3.56 6.76 0.77
CA THR A 113 -2.81 6.13 1.86
C THR A 113 -2.59 7.16 2.96
N ARG A 114 -1.88 6.81 4.02
CA ARG A 114 -1.54 7.80 5.06
C ARG A 114 -0.65 8.93 4.54
N GLU A 115 0.19 8.70 3.54
CA GLU A 115 1.14 9.70 3.03
C GLU A 115 0.82 10.23 1.64
N ALA A 116 0.07 9.51 0.84
CA ALA A 116 -0.18 9.87 -0.55
C ALA A 116 -1.64 9.72 -0.95
N LEU A 117 -2.08 10.60 -1.84
CA LEU A 117 -3.26 10.40 -2.67
C LEU A 117 -2.78 9.98 -4.06
N VAL A 118 -3.38 8.93 -4.59
CA VAL A 118 -3.04 8.33 -5.87
C VAL A 118 -4.22 8.46 -6.83
N LEU A 119 -3.99 9.08 -7.96
CA LEU A 119 -4.91 9.14 -9.10
C LEU A 119 -4.31 8.27 -10.20
N GLU A 120 -4.95 7.18 -10.54
CA GLU A 120 -4.41 6.14 -11.43
C GLU A 120 -5.32 5.95 -12.64
N ALA A 121 -4.72 5.81 -13.81
CA ALA A 121 -5.36 5.41 -15.05
C ALA A 121 -4.62 4.21 -15.66
N SER A 122 -5.36 3.18 -16.08
CA SER A 122 -4.82 2.01 -16.77
C SER A 122 -5.49 1.91 -18.14
N PHE A 123 -4.70 1.83 -19.22
CA PHE A 123 -5.19 1.94 -20.60
C PHE A 123 -4.20 1.30 -21.60
N LEU A 124 -4.57 1.30 -22.88
CA LEU A 124 -3.69 0.86 -23.97
C LEU A 124 -2.66 1.97 -24.30
N ASP A 125 -1.45 1.60 -24.66
CA ASP A 125 -0.33 2.53 -24.90
C ASP A 125 -0.66 3.64 -25.91
N GLU A 126 -1.46 3.35 -26.93
CA GLU A 126 -1.88 4.31 -27.96
C GLU A 126 -2.69 5.48 -27.38
N ASP A 127 -3.40 5.29 -26.27
CA ASP A 127 -4.28 6.28 -25.63
C ASP A 127 -3.57 7.15 -24.59
N PHE A 128 -2.25 7.01 -24.45
CA PHE A 128 -1.45 7.78 -23.49
C PHE A 128 -1.71 9.30 -23.53
N PRO A 129 -1.84 9.95 -24.70
CA PRO A 129 -2.09 11.39 -24.76
C PRO A 129 -3.39 11.81 -24.08
N TYR A 130 -4.47 11.03 -24.27
CA TYR A 130 -5.77 11.31 -23.67
C TYR A 130 -5.73 11.23 -22.15
N PHE A 131 -5.16 10.15 -21.60
CA PHE A 131 -5.12 9.95 -20.15
C PHE A 131 -4.11 10.89 -19.47
N ALA A 132 -3.04 11.29 -20.15
CA ALA A 132 -2.12 12.31 -19.66
C ALA A 132 -2.83 13.68 -19.56
N GLU A 133 -3.61 14.06 -20.59
CA GLU A 133 -4.43 15.27 -20.54
C GLU A 133 -5.47 15.21 -19.41
N LEU A 134 -6.19 14.09 -19.30
CA LEU A 134 -7.22 13.90 -18.28
C LEU A 134 -6.65 14.04 -16.86
N LEU A 135 -5.54 13.36 -16.53
CA LEU A 135 -4.92 13.48 -15.23
C LEU A 135 -4.39 14.88 -14.93
N GLY A 136 -3.80 15.54 -15.93
CA GLY A 136 -3.39 16.95 -15.83
C GLY A 136 -4.57 17.88 -15.57
N GLU A 137 -5.72 17.63 -16.19
CA GLU A 137 -6.96 18.37 -16.00
C GLU A 137 -7.56 18.14 -14.62
N VAL A 138 -7.62 16.88 -14.14
CA VAL A 138 -8.10 16.52 -12.80
C VAL A 138 -7.30 17.22 -11.71
N VAL A 139 -5.98 17.28 -11.83
CA VAL A 139 -5.11 17.92 -10.84
C VAL A 139 -5.25 19.45 -10.85
N SER A 140 -5.48 20.08 -12.02
CA SER A 140 -5.42 21.52 -12.15
C SER A 140 -6.76 22.24 -12.35
N GLN A 141 -7.82 21.54 -12.76
CA GLN A 141 -9.07 22.14 -13.23
C GLN A 141 -10.36 21.48 -12.68
N THR A 142 -10.29 20.69 -11.63
CA THR A 142 -11.47 20.10 -11.01
C THR A 142 -12.37 21.19 -10.43
N LYS A 143 -13.67 21.08 -10.68
CA LYS A 143 -14.71 21.91 -10.07
C LYS A 143 -15.18 21.23 -8.79
N TYR A 144 -15.08 21.93 -7.69
CA TYR A 144 -15.60 21.46 -6.42
C TYR A 144 -17.00 22.02 -6.26
N THR A 145 -18.02 21.27 -6.71
CA THR A 145 -19.41 21.74 -6.71
C THR A 145 -20.15 21.26 -5.47
N THR A 146 -21.03 22.12 -4.93
CA THR A 146 -21.83 21.84 -3.73
C THR A 146 -22.70 20.60 -3.89
N TYR A 147 -23.32 20.41 -5.09
CA TYR A 147 -24.17 19.26 -5.31
C TYR A 147 -23.38 17.93 -5.34
N GLU A 148 -22.21 17.89 -5.98
CA GLU A 148 -21.36 16.69 -5.96
C GLU A 148 -20.86 16.36 -4.56
N PHE A 149 -20.60 17.41 -3.75
CA PHE A 149 -20.21 17.21 -2.36
C PHE A 149 -21.31 16.49 -1.57
N HIS A 150 -22.53 16.98 -1.59
CA HIS A 150 -23.63 16.43 -0.80
C HIS A 150 -24.15 15.09 -1.33
N GLU A 151 -24.28 14.95 -2.65
CA GLU A 151 -24.88 13.78 -3.26
C GLU A 151 -23.91 12.58 -3.32
N GLU A 152 -22.63 12.84 -3.50
CA GLU A 152 -21.64 11.78 -3.73
C GLU A 152 -20.59 11.70 -2.62
N VAL A 153 -19.86 12.80 -2.34
CA VAL A 153 -18.72 12.79 -1.42
C VAL A 153 -19.16 12.46 0.00
N GLU A 154 -20.16 13.17 0.51
CA GLU A 154 -20.67 12.98 1.87
C GLU A 154 -21.25 11.58 2.06
N ARG A 155 -22.02 11.09 1.07
CA ARG A 155 -22.59 9.74 1.10
C ARG A 155 -21.51 8.65 1.14
N VAL A 156 -20.50 8.75 0.30
CA VAL A 156 -19.40 7.76 0.26
C VAL A 156 -18.57 7.84 1.53
N LEU A 157 -18.34 9.02 2.06
CA LEU A 157 -17.65 9.22 3.33
C LEU A 157 -18.37 8.48 4.47
N HIS A 158 -19.69 8.64 4.59
CA HIS A 158 -20.47 7.90 5.59
C HIS A 158 -20.42 6.37 5.39
N LEU A 159 -20.43 5.89 4.14
CA LEU A 159 -20.27 4.46 3.85
C LEU A 159 -18.89 3.95 4.27
N LYS A 160 -17.83 4.70 4.01
CA LYS A 160 -16.46 4.36 4.42
C LYS A 160 -16.30 4.37 5.94
N GLN A 161 -16.92 5.32 6.63
CA GLN A 161 -17.00 5.37 8.10
C GLN A 161 -17.69 4.11 8.67
N ALA A 162 -18.85 3.77 8.14
CA ALA A 162 -19.61 2.60 8.57
C ALA A 162 -18.84 1.30 8.33
N LYS A 163 -18.15 1.19 7.18
CA LYS A 163 -17.29 0.05 6.85
C LYS A 163 -16.13 -0.09 7.83
N LEU A 164 -15.43 1.00 8.14
CA LEU A 164 -14.35 0.98 9.15
C LEU A 164 -14.88 0.58 10.52
N ALA A 165 -15.99 1.15 10.94
CA ALA A 165 -16.61 0.85 12.24
C ALA A 165 -17.09 -0.61 12.35
N SER A 166 -17.42 -1.28 11.23
CA SER A 166 -17.86 -2.67 11.21
C SER A 166 -16.71 -3.70 11.18
N ASP A 167 -15.52 -3.29 10.74
CA ASP A 167 -14.34 -4.17 10.66
C ASP A 167 -13.43 -3.99 11.88
N ALA A 168 -13.51 -4.95 12.81
CA ALA A 168 -12.73 -4.92 14.04
C ALA A 168 -11.20 -4.86 13.79
N VAL A 169 -10.69 -5.52 12.73
CA VAL A 169 -9.25 -5.54 12.42
C VAL A 169 -8.80 -4.19 11.89
N ALA A 170 -9.55 -3.63 10.93
CA ALA A 170 -9.25 -2.32 10.37
C ALA A 170 -9.33 -1.23 11.45
N LEU A 171 -10.34 -1.28 12.32
CA LEU A 171 -10.50 -0.35 13.43
C LEU A 171 -9.36 -0.49 14.46
N ALA A 172 -8.96 -1.72 14.81
CA ALA A 172 -7.84 -1.95 15.72
C ALA A 172 -6.52 -1.46 15.12
N LEU A 173 -6.28 -1.68 13.83
CA LEU A 173 -5.09 -1.19 13.14
C LEU A 173 -5.05 0.34 13.07
N ASP A 174 -6.18 0.97 12.81
CA ASP A 174 -6.29 2.43 12.79
C ASP A 174 -6.08 3.03 14.19
N SER A 175 -6.69 2.42 15.22
CA SER A 175 -6.46 2.77 16.63
C SER A 175 -5.00 2.59 17.06
N ALA A 176 -4.33 1.53 16.58
CA ALA A 176 -2.91 1.31 16.84
C ALA A 176 -2.04 2.45 16.25
N HIS A 177 -2.34 2.92 15.03
CA HIS A 177 -1.64 4.08 14.46
C HIS A 177 -1.92 5.35 15.25
N ALA A 178 -3.18 5.60 15.64
CA ALA A 178 -3.57 6.77 16.43
C ALA A 178 -2.83 6.79 17.78
N THR A 179 -2.73 5.66 18.46
CA THR A 179 -2.02 5.54 19.73
C THR A 179 -0.50 5.63 19.55
N ALA A 180 0.04 5.05 18.46
CA ALA A 180 1.47 5.05 18.20
C ALA A 180 2.02 6.44 17.87
N PHE A 181 1.29 7.24 17.10
CA PHE A 181 1.81 8.49 16.52
C PHE A 181 1.06 9.76 16.92
N HIS A 182 -0.12 9.65 17.52
CA HIS A 182 -1.03 10.73 17.95
C HIS A 182 -1.51 11.63 16.80
N SER A 183 -0.59 12.35 16.14
CA SER A 183 -0.88 13.29 15.05
C SER A 183 -0.15 12.90 13.76
N GLY A 184 -0.55 13.44 12.64
CA GLY A 184 0.04 13.15 11.34
C GLY A 184 -0.22 11.70 10.91
N LEU A 185 0.74 10.80 11.04
CA LEU A 185 0.57 9.36 10.74
C LEU A 185 -0.47 8.69 11.66
N GLY A 186 -0.76 9.26 12.83
CA GLY A 186 -1.82 8.81 13.72
C GLY A 186 -3.23 9.23 13.28
N SER A 187 -3.36 10.11 12.31
CA SER A 187 -4.67 10.49 11.77
C SER A 187 -5.36 9.27 11.17
N SER A 188 -6.65 9.11 11.48
CA SER A 188 -7.46 8.01 10.96
C SER A 188 -7.55 8.07 9.43
N ILE A 189 -7.52 6.89 8.77
CA ILE A 189 -7.68 6.80 7.31
C ILE A 189 -9.06 7.31 6.91
N TYR A 190 -10.10 6.91 7.64
CA TYR A 190 -11.43 7.47 7.50
C TYR A 190 -11.83 8.10 8.83
N PRO A 191 -12.43 9.30 8.81
CA PRO A 191 -12.87 9.94 10.05
C PRO A 191 -13.82 9.02 10.83
N ILE A 192 -13.68 9.00 12.15
CA ILE A 192 -14.58 8.22 13.00
C ILE A 192 -15.97 8.87 13.05
N THR A 193 -16.99 8.09 13.37
CA THR A 193 -18.38 8.56 13.38
C THR A 193 -18.66 9.69 14.36
N SER A 194 -17.86 9.85 15.41
CA SER A 194 -17.95 10.95 16.37
C SER A 194 -17.31 12.26 15.90
N THR A 195 -16.62 12.27 14.75
CA THR A 195 -15.99 13.48 14.23
C THR A 195 -17.05 14.44 13.68
N PRO A 196 -17.10 15.72 14.11
CA PRO A 196 -18.12 16.67 13.68
C PRO A 196 -17.81 17.23 12.28
N LEU A 197 -17.86 16.37 11.25
CA LEU A 197 -17.48 16.72 9.87
C LEU A 197 -18.29 17.89 9.31
N GLY A 198 -19.60 17.90 9.54
CA GLY A 198 -20.48 18.96 9.05
C GLY A 198 -20.15 20.38 9.56
N ALA A 199 -19.27 20.51 10.55
CA ALA A 199 -18.85 21.82 11.05
C ALA A 199 -17.81 22.51 10.16
N TYR A 200 -17.03 21.76 9.40
CA TYR A 200 -15.88 22.31 8.64
C TYR A 200 -15.67 21.69 7.27
N LEU A 201 -16.18 20.47 7.03
CA LEU A 201 -15.97 19.76 5.77
C LEU A 201 -17.05 20.21 4.77
N ASN A 202 -16.62 20.88 3.73
CA ASN A 202 -17.44 21.34 2.61
C ASN A 202 -16.59 21.41 1.34
N GLU A 203 -17.20 21.68 0.19
CA GLU A 203 -16.52 21.79 -1.08
C GLU A 203 -15.41 22.84 -1.09
N HIS A 204 -15.57 23.95 -0.36
CA HIS A 204 -14.56 25.01 -0.29
C HIS A 204 -13.33 24.57 0.51
N SER A 205 -13.52 23.84 1.62
CA SER A 205 -12.41 23.32 2.41
C SER A 205 -11.63 22.24 1.65
N VAL A 206 -12.33 21.40 0.88
CA VAL A 206 -11.68 20.41 0.00
C VAL A 206 -10.92 21.11 -1.14
N ALA A 207 -11.51 22.13 -1.78
CA ALA A 207 -10.85 22.93 -2.80
C ALA A 207 -9.61 23.66 -2.27
N ALA A 208 -9.68 24.20 -1.06
CA ALA A 208 -8.54 24.83 -0.39
C ALA A 208 -7.41 23.81 -0.10
N PHE A 209 -7.77 22.60 0.34
CA PHE A 209 -6.79 21.52 0.54
C PHE A 209 -6.17 21.06 -0.79
N ALA A 210 -6.97 20.95 -1.86
CA ALA A 210 -6.46 20.65 -3.21
C ALA A 210 -5.45 21.69 -3.69
N GLY A 211 -5.71 22.99 -3.48
CA GLY A 211 -4.80 24.08 -3.83
C GLY A 211 -3.47 24.06 -3.06
N ALA A 212 -3.44 23.42 -1.88
CA ALA A 212 -2.21 23.19 -1.14
C ALA A 212 -1.48 21.92 -1.61
N ALA A 213 -2.22 20.86 -1.91
CA ALA A 213 -1.68 19.55 -2.24
C ALA A 213 -1.21 19.45 -3.70
N TYR A 214 -2.01 19.96 -4.65
CA TYR A 214 -1.73 19.88 -6.08
C TYR A 214 -0.80 20.99 -6.56
N THR A 215 0.41 20.99 -6.05
CA THR A 215 1.49 21.88 -6.50
C THR A 215 2.64 21.05 -7.07
N LYS A 216 3.42 21.60 -7.99
CA LYS A 216 4.54 20.88 -8.63
C LYS A 216 5.49 20.18 -7.65
N PRO A 217 5.92 20.79 -6.53
CA PRO A 217 6.81 20.12 -5.57
C PRO A 217 6.13 19.01 -4.77
N ASN A 218 4.80 18.98 -4.71
CA ASN A 218 4.03 18.04 -3.91
C ASN A 218 3.43 16.88 -4.73
N ILE A 219 3.63 16.87 -6.05
CA ILE A 219 3.16 15.80 -6.93
C ILE A 219 4.31 15.11 -7.64
N ALA A 220 4.14 13.84 -7.93
CA ALA A 220 4.96 13.09 -8.89
C ALA A 220 4.06 12.38 -9.89
N VAL A 221 4.52 12.28 -11.12
CA VAL A 221 3.87 11.51 -12.16
C VAL A 221 4.68 10.23 -12.37
N VAL A 222 4.02 9.08 -12.31
CA VAL A 222 4.68 7.79 -12.53
C VAL A 222 3.98 7.08 -13.68
N ALA A 223 4.76 6.66 -14.66
CA ALA A 223 4.27 5.94 -15.82
C ALA A 223 4.96 4.58 -15.94
N ASP A 224 4.17 3.54 -16.09
CA ASP A 224 4.61 2.16 -16.27
C ASP A 224 4.06 1.64 -17.61
N GLY A 225 4.91 1.26 -18.53
CA GLY A 225 4.54 0.86 -19.89
C GLY A 225 4.88 1.88 -20.98
N VAL A 226 5.62 2.96 -20.64
CA VAL A 226 5.95 4.00 -21.61
C VAL A 226 7.40 4.45 -21.49
N SER A 227 8.00 4.81 -22.65
CA SER A 227 9.35 5.36 -22.69
C SER A 227 9.41 6.78 -22.12
N GLN A 228 10.57 7.16 -21.57
CA GLN A 228 10.79 8.48 -21.00
C GLN A 228 10.54 9.61 -22.03
N SER A 229 10.93 9.41 -23.27
CA SER A 229 10.74 10.41 -24.35
C SER A 229 9.26 10.64 -24.66
N THR A 230 8.46 9.58 -24.71
CA THR A 230 7.02 9.67 -24.93
C THR A 230 6.32 10.33 -23.73
N ALA A 231 6.69 9.94 -22.51
CA ALA A 231 6.17 10.56 -21.30
C ALA A 231 6.47 12.07 -21.25
N ALA A 232 7.71 12.47 -21.53
CA ALA A 232 8.10 13.89 -21.54
C ALA A 232 7.28 14.69 -22.56
N LYS A 233 7.12 14.18 -23.78
CA LYS A 233 6.37 14.84 -24.86
C LYS A 233 4.95 15.23 -24.46
N TRP A 234 4.26 14.39 -23.67
CA TRP A 234 2.85 14.59 -23.33
C TRP A 234 2.64 15.15 -21.92
N ILE A 235 3.48 14.83 -20.95
CA ILE A 235 3.37 15.37 -19.60
C ILE A 235 3.68 16.86 -19.57
N GLU A 236 4.70 17.32 -20.30
CA GLU A 236 5.10 18.73 -20.30
C GLU A 236 3.95 19.70 -20.65
N PRO A 237 3.24 19.56 -21.79
CA PRO A 237 2.17 20.49 -22.14
C PRO A 237 0.94 20.38 -21.25
N PHE A 238 0.55 19.17 -20.81
CA PHE A 238 -0.71 18.95 -20.10
C PHE A 238 -0.62 19.31 -18.61
N PHE A 239 0.56 19.19 -18.00
CA PHE A 239 0.78 19.56 -16.59
C PHE A 239 1.33 20.98 -16.40
N LYS A 240 1.44 21.77 -17.47
CA LYS A 240 1.89 23.16 -17.40
C LYS A 240 0.99 24.02 -16.50
N GLY A 241 -0.31 23.71 -16.46
CA GLY A 241 -1.31 24.42 -15.64
C GLY A 241 -1.19 24.18 -14.12
N VAL A 242 -0.39 23.20 -13.67
CA VAL A 242 -0.20 22.92 -12.25
C VAL A 242 0.63 24.05 -11.62
N PRO A 243 0.18 24.64 -10.49
CA PRO A 243 0.87 25.76 -9.86
C PRO A 243 2.21 25.33 -9.24
N SER A 244 3.20 26.21 -9.30
CA SER A 244 4.52 25.97 -8.69
C SER A 244 4.52 26.20 -7.18
N SER A 245 3.59 26.99 -6.67
CA SER A 245 3.43 27.28 -5.23
C SER A 245 1.96 27.24 -4.84
N SER A 246 1.69 26.92 -3.59
CA SER A 246 0.31 26.95 -3.07
C SER A 246 -0.21 28.39 -3.04
N SER A 247 -1.41 28.56 -3.56
CA SER A 247 -2.22 29.78 -3.42
C SER A 247 -3.20 29.71 -2.27
N SER A 248 -3.29 28.54 -1.62
CA SER A 248 -4.22 28.28 -0.53
C SER A 248 -3.74 28.84 0.80
N GLN A 249 -4.67 29.34 1.62
CA GLN A 249 -4.41 29.68 3.03
C GLN A 249 -4.21 28.45 3.91
N LEU A 250 -4.70 27.29 3.46
CA LEU A 250 -4.50 26.00 4.13
C LEU A 250 -3.07 25.49 3.89
N GLN A 251 -2.38 25.14 4.97
CA GLN A 251 -1.05 24.54 4.90
C GLN A 251 -1.12 23.06 5.17
N LEU A 252 -0.30 22.29 4.47
CA LEU A 252 -0.14 20.87 4.74
C LEU A 252 0.54 20.65 6.09
N HIS A 253 0.07 19.65 6.83
CA HIS A 253 0.70 19.27 8.10
C HIS A 253 1.98 18.48 7.81
N THR A 254 3.14 19.11 8.05
CA THR A 254 4.46 18.53 7.72
C THR A 254 5.32 18.24 8.95
N ALA A 255 4.72 18.18 10.15
CA ALA A 255 5.46 17.90 11.37
C ALA A 255 6.14 16.52 11.33
N ALA A 256 7.34 16.44 11.90
CA ALA A 256 8.07 15.18 12.05
C ALA A 256 7.30 14.22 12.97
N THR A 257 7.26 12.95 12.60
CA THR A 257 6.54 11.93 13.36
C THR A 257 7.34 11.49 14.56
N LYS A 258 6.67 11.41 15.73
CA LYS A 258 7.23 10.85 16.95
C LYS A 258 6.42 9.64 17.37
N TYR A 259 7.09 8.57 17.75
CA TYR A 259 6.45 7.39 18.31
C TYR A 259 6.28 7.56 19.85
N TYR A 260 5.09 7.26 20.35
CA TYR A 260 4.73 7.40 21.77
C TYR A 260 4.49 6.06 22.45
N GLY A 261 3.82 5.12 21.78
CA GLY A 261 3.33 3.88 22.37
C GLY A 261 2.05 4.10 23.21
N GLY A 262 1.54 3.05 23.79
CA GLY A 262 0.35 3.11 24.64
C GLY A 262 -0.65 2.00 24.37
N GLU A 263 -1.75 1.98 25.13
CA GLU A 263 -2.83 1.01 24.95
C GLU A 263 -4.16 1.74 24.71
N GLN A 264 -4.91 1.31 23.68
CA GLN A 264 -6.26 1.77 23.41
C GLN A 264 -7.22 0.60 23.34
N ARG A 265 -8.37 0.72 24.01
CA ARG A 265 -9.38 -0.33 24.10
C ARG A 265 -10.73 0.22 23.66
N THR A 266 -11.31 -0.37 22.62
CA THR A 266 -12.60 0.07 22.05
C THR A 266 -13.61 -1.08 22.16
N PRO A 267 -14.71 -0.92 22.92
CA PRO A 267 -15.75 -1.93 22.99
C PRO A 267 -16.49 -1.99 21.65
N GLN A 268 -16.70 -3.19 21.13
CA GLN A 268 -17.49 -3.44 19.94
C GLN A 268 -18.36 -4.68 20.15
N SER A 269 -19.65 -4.53 19.89
CA SER A 269 -20.58 -5.65 19.93
C SER A 269 -20.43 -6.48 18.66
N GLY A 270 -20.14 -7.78 18.82
CA GLY A 270 -19.97 -8.69 17.69
C GLY A 270 -19.32 -10.01 18.09
N SER A 271 -19.32 -10.98 17.19
CA SER A 271 -18.69 -12.30 17.42
C SER A 271 -17.17 -12.29 17.17
N LYS A 272 -16.64 -11.26 16.55
CA LYS A 272 -15.21 -11.14 16.22
C LYS A 272 -14.59 -10.02 17.03
N SER A 273 -13.50 -10.35 17.66
CA SER A 273 -12.61 -9.40 18.33
C SER A 273 -11.30 -9.29 17.57
N ALA A 274 -10.62 -8.17 17.70
CA ALA A 274 -9.30 -7.95 17.11
C ALA A 274 -8.35 -7.36 18.15
N LEU A 275 -7.09 -7.77 18.05
CA LEU A 275 -5.99 -7.23 18.83
C LEU A 275 -4.83 -6.93 17.89
N VAL A 276 -4.30 -5.72 17.94
CA VAL A 276 -3.10 -5.32 17.23
C VAL A 276 -2.01 -4.99 18.23
N ILE A 277 -0.89 -5.68 18.10
CA ILE A 277 0.32 -5.40 18.87
C ILE A 277 1.33 -4.80 17.90
N ALA A 278 1.71 -3.57 18.12
CA ALA A 278 2.60 -2.84 17.23
C ALA A 278 3.84 -2.33 17.94
N PHE A 279 4.93 -2.25 17.20
CA PHE A 279 6.24 -1.78 17.66
C PHE A 279 6.78 -0.72 16.71
N PRO A 280 7.67 0.16 17.16
CA PRO A 280 8.34 1.11 16.29
C PRO A 280 9.13 0.35 15.21
N GLY A 281 8.76 0.56 13.95
CA GLY A 281 9.39 -0.04 12.79
C GLY A 281 10.50 0.85 12.22
N TYR A 282 10.94 0.50 11.01
CA TYR A 282 11.96 1.24 10.28
C TYR A 282 11.37 2.12 9.20
N THR A 283 11.99 3.27 8.95
CA THR A 283 11.59 4.21 7.92
C THR A 283 11.90 3.68 6.51
N LEU A 284 11.15 4.10 5.50
CA LEU A 284 11.44 3.80 4.10
C LEU A 284 12.83 4.27 3.66
N ALA A 285 13.33 5.35 4.26
CA ALA A 285 14.66 5.90 3.97
C ALA A 285 15.80 5.06 4.54
N SER A 286 15.57 4.31 5.62
CA SER A 286 16.63 3.58 6.34
C SER A 286 17.10 2.30 5.63
N ASP A 287 16.33 1.81 4.65
CA ASP A 287 16.60 0.56 3.87
C ASP A 287 17.15 -0.60 4.73
N LYS A 288 16.62 -0.75 5.96
CA LYS A 288 17.09 -1.81 6.86
C LYS A 288 16.44 -3.15 6.49
N PRO A 289 17.20 -4.06 5.93
CA PRO A 289 16.70 -5.36 5.45
C PRO A 289 16.21 -6.24 6.60
N GLU A 290 16.69 -6.01 7.82
CA GLU A 290 16.34 -6.79 9.01
C GLU A 290 14.83 -6.75 9.30
N ALA A 291 14.16 -5.62 9.06
CA ALA A 291 12.71 -5.49 9.27
C ALA A 291 11.90 -6.39 8.36
N ALA A 292 12.25 -6.43 7.07
CA ALA A 292 11.57 -7.26 6.09
C ALA A 292 11.80 -8.75 6.37
N VAL A 293 13.04 -9.12 6.70
CA VAL A 293 13.38 -10.51 7.03
C VAL A 293 12.74 -10.94 8.36
N LEU A 294 12.69 -10.05 9.37
CA LEU A 294 11.99 -10.31 10.63
C LEU A 294 10.49 -10.50 10.41
N ASN A 295 9.86 -9.64 9.60
CA ASN A 295 8.46 -9.80 9.23
C ASN A 295 8.20 -11.12 8.49
N ALA A 296 9.09 -11.53 7.59
CA ALA A 296 8.99 -12.81 6.90
C ALA A 296 9.20 -14.02 7.83
N LEU A 297 10.07 -13.90 8.84
CA LEU A 297 10.32 -14.91 9.86
C LEU A 297 9.10 -15.08 10.79
N LEU A 298 8.53 -13.97 11.25
CA LEU A 298 7.29 -13.98 12.03
C LEU A 298 6.16 -14.53 11.15
N GLY A 299 5.97 -13.98 9.97
CA GLY A 299 5.01 -14.41 8.97
C GLY A 299 3.56 -14.26 9.45
N GLY A 300 2.75 -15.27 9.25
CA GLY A 300 1.33 -15.30 9.62
C GLY A 300 0.72 -16.65 9.32
N GLN A 301 -0.61 -16.72 9.39
CA GLN A 301 -1.33 -17.93 9.05
C GLN A 301 -1.00 -18.41 7.63
N SER A 302 -0.80 -19.73 7.46
CA SER A 302 -0.52 -20.31 6.16
C SER A 302 -1.69 -20.11 5.19
N THR A 303 -1.40 -19.65 3.97
CA THR A 303 -2.37 -19.60 2.87
C THR A 303 -2.49 -20.93 2.14
N ILE A 304 -1.57 -21.87 2.40
CA ILE A 304 -1.54 -23.19 1.79
C ILE A 304 -2.55 -24.07 2.51
N LYS A 305 -3.55 -24.57 1.78
CA LYS A 305 -4.55 -25.49 2.29
C LYS A 305 -3.88 -26.75 2.85
N TRP A 306 -4.31 -27.22 4.02
CA TRP A 306 -3.80 -28.42 4.70
C TRP A 306 -2.37 -28.32 5.27
N SER A 307 -1.76 -27.16 5.26
CA SER A 307 -0.45 -26.93 5.89
C SER A 307 -0.59 -26.00 7.10
N PRO A 308 -0.08 -26.36 8.29
CA PRO A 308 -0.08 -25.45 9.43
C PRO A 308 0.85 -24.25 9.23
N GLY A 309 1.72 -24.28 8.20
CA GLY A 309 2.74 -23.27 7.94
C GLY A 309 4.02 -23.49 8.73
N PHE A 310 5.08 -22.79 8.30
CA PHE A 310 6.43 -22.93 8.86
C PHE A 310 6.86 -21.72 9.69
N THR A 311 6.10 -20.61 9.60
CA THR A 311 6.45 -19.37 10.28
C THR A 311 6.12 -19.44 11.77
N LEU A 312 6.74 -18.57 12.55
CA LEU A 312 6.53 -18.56 14.01
C LEU A 312 5.08 -18.25 14.39
N LEU A 313 4.46 -17.26 13.73
CA LEU A 313 3.06 -16.92 13.97
C LEU A 313 2.08 -17.97 13.43
N SER A 314 2.45 -18.77 12.43
CA SER A 314 1.61 -19.88 11.99
C SER A 314 1.51 -20.99 13.04
N LYS A 315 2.60 -21.21 13.79
CA LYS A 315 2.59 -22.14 14.96
C LYS A 315 1.72 -21.59 16.08
N ALA A 316 1.78 -20.27 16.34
CA ALA A 316 0.89 -19.62 17.31
C ALA A 316 -0.60 -19.71 16.89
N ALA A 317 -0.90 -19.56 15.60
CA ALA A 317 -2.25 -19.75 15.06
C ALA A 317 -2.76 -21.19 15.24
N ALA A 318 -1.89 -22.17 15.11
CA ALA A 318 -2.25 -23.58 15.34
C ALA A 318 -2.65 -23.87 16.80
N ALA A 319 -2.08 -23.13 17.77
CA ALA A 319 -2.44 -23.24 19.20
C ALA A 319 -3.79 -22.60 19.54
N ALA A 320 -4.30 -21.69 18.68
CA ALA A 320 -5.56 -20.97 18.86
C ALA A 320 -6.51 -21.18 17.65
N PRO A 321 -7.16 -22.34 17.53
CA PRO A 321 -8.05 -22.65 16.41
C PRO A 321 -9.17 -21.62 16.28
N GLY A 322 -9.33 -21.03 15.09
CA GLY A 322 -10.33 -19.98 14.83
C GLY A 322 -9.81 -18.54 14.98
N ALA A 323 -8.58 -18.34 15.47
CA ALA A 323 -7.91 -17.06 15.36
C ALA A 323 -7.11 -16.97 14.06
N SER A 324 -7.13 -15.81 13.42
CA SER A 324 -6.27 -15.45 12.30
C SER A 324 -5.16 -14.53 12.80
N ILE A 325 -3.91 -14.84 12.45
CA ILE A 325 -2.74 -14.05 12.83
C ILE A 325 -1.96 -13.67 11.59
N SER A 326 -1.56 -12.39 11.51
CA SER A 326 -0.68 -11.89 10.45
C SER A 326 0.29 -10.85 11.00
N SER A 327 1.46 -10.74 10.40
CA SER A 327 2.39 -9.66 10.65
C SER A 327 2.50 -8.75 9.43
N SER A 328 2.56 -7.45 9.65
CA SER A 328 2.68 -6.44 8.62
C SER A 328 3.70 -5.38 9.02
N ASN A 329 4.55 -4.99 8.09
CA ASN A 329 5.51 -3.91 8.30
C ASN A 329 5.09 -2.70 7.48
N PHE A 330 4.66 -1.64 8.15
CA PHE A 330 4.28 -0.36 7.53
C PHE A 330 5.49 0.57 7.57
N GLY A 331 6.10 0.81 6.42
CA GLY A 331 7.18 1.79 6.28
C GLY A 331 6.61 3.13 5.81
N TYR A 332 6.93 4.20 6.52
CA TYR A 332 6.63 5.58 6.17
C TYR A 332 7.93 6.36 5.92
N THR A 333 7.81 7.57 5.44
CA THR A 333 8.98 8.38 5.07
C THR A 333 9.93 8.65 6.23
N ASP A 334 9.41 8.93 7.42
CA ASP A 334 10.18 9.30 8.63
C ASP A 334 9.96 8.35 9.82
N ALA A 335 9.02 7.42 9.72
CA ALA A 335 8.70 6.45 10.76
C ALA A 335 8.38 5.06 10.17
N GLY A 336 8.19 4.08 11.01
CA GLY A 336 7.68 2.76 10.63
C GLY A 336 6.91 2.13 11.78
N LEU A 337 6.08 1.15 11.45
CA LEU A 337 5.29 0.39 12.42
C LEU A 337 5.29 -1.08 12.01
N LEU A 338 5.84 -1.94 12.86
CA LEU A 338 5.69 -3.38 12.74
C LEU A 338 4.48 -3.81 13.57
N ALA A 339 3.44 -4.32 12.92
CA ALA A 339 2.19 -4.71 13.56
C ALA A 339 1.93 -6.20 13.43
N ILE A 340 1.58 -6.84 14.55
CA ILE A 340 1.04 -8.19 14.62
C ILE A 340 -0.48 -8.04 14.82
N GLN A 341 -1.24 -8.50 13.84
CA GLN A 341 -2.69 -8.38 13.79
C GLN A 341 -3.29 -9.75 14.11
N ILE A 342 -4.19 -9.80 15.09
CA ILE A 342 -4.84 -11.02 15.54
C ILE A 342 -6.35 -10.78 15.53
N SER A 343 -7.12 -11.70 14.97
CA SER A 343 -8.58 -11.58 14.91
C SER A 343 -9.27 -12.93 15.07
N GLY A 344 -10.46 -12.91 15.67
CA GLY A 344 -11.25 -14.12 15.90
C GLY A 344 -12.16 -13.98 17.11
N PRO A 345 -12.67 -15.10 17.68
CA PRO A 345 -13.36 -15.10 18.97
C PRO A 345 -12.42 -14.61 20.10
N ALA A 346 -12.90 -13.81 21.04
CA ALA A 346 -12.07 -13.12 22.04
C ALA A 346 -11.14 -14.06 22.84
N ALA A 347 -11.63 -15.23 23.24
CA ALA A 347 -10.81 -16.22 23.97
C ALA A 347 -9.65 -16.74 23.11
N GLN A 348 -9.89 -16.99 21.81
CA GLN A 348 -8.86 -17.45 20.88
C GLN A 348 -7.85 -16.33 20.58
N VAL A 349 -8.31 -15.08 20.46
CA VAL A 349 -7.44 -13.91 20.27
C VAL A 349 -6.50 -13.75 21.46
N ARG A 350 -6.97 -13.97 22.70
CA ARG A 350 -6.12 -13.94 23.90
C ARG A 350 -5.00 -15.00 23.83
N THR A 351 -5.35 -16.26 23.61
CA THR A 351 -4.37 -17.36 23.49
C THR A 351 -3.37 -17.09 22.36
N ALA A 352 -3.88 -16.63 21.21
CA ALA A 352 -3.05 -16.31 20.04
C ALA A 352 -2.07 -15.16 20.33
N ALA A 353 -2.49 -14.15 21.09
CA ALA A 353 -1.65 -13.02 21.48
C ALA A 353 -0.52 -13.45 22.43
N GLU A 354 -0.84 -14.26 23.43
CA GLU A 354 0.16 -14.83 24.35
C GLU A 354 1.23 -15.63 23.60
N GLU A 355 0.81 -16.51 22.68
CA GLU A 355 1.72 -17.31 21.86
C GLU A 355 2.53 -16.47 20.86
N ALA A 356 1.92 -15.42 20.26
CA ALA A 356 2.62 -14.51 19.37
C ALA A 356 3.72 -13.72 20.09
N VAL A 357 3.45 -13.25 21.29
CA VAL A 357 4.47 -12.54 22.11
C VAL A 357 5.56 -13.50 22.58
N LYS A 358 5.23 -14.74 22.96
CA LYS A 358 6.24 -15.77 23.25
C LYS A 358 7.13 -16.05 22.05
N ALA A 359 6.53 -16.16 20.84
CA ALA A 359 7.28 -16.37 19.63
C ALA A 359 8.26 -15.20 19.35
N LEU A 360 7.83 -13.95 19.55
CA LEU A 360 8.70 -12.79 19.39
C LEU A 360 9.84 -12.77 20.46
N LYS A 361 9.53 -13.08 21.71
CA LYS A 361 10.52 -13.19 22.80
C LYS A 361 11.55 -14.29 22.51
N SER A 362 11.13 -15.42 21.94
CA SER A 362 12.05 -16.52 21.58
C SER A 362 13.08 -16.09 20.52
N VAL A 363 12.72 -15.24 19.57
CA VAL A 363 13.67 -14.68 18.58
C VAL A 363 14.66 -13.72 19.25
N ALA A 364 14.24 -12.97 20.27
CA ALA A 364 15.11 -12.07 20.99
C ALA A 364 16.10 -12.78 21.94
N GLU A 365 15.69 -13.92 22.51
CA GLU A 365 16.50 -14.67 23.49
C GLU A 365 17.46 -15.64 22.79
N SER A 366 16.99 -16.38 21.80
CA SER A 366 17.73 -17.44 21.12
C SER A 366 18.14 -17.05 19.71
N PRO A 367 19.30 -17.47 19.22
CA PRO A 367 19.65 -17.27 17.83
C PRO A 367 18.74 -18.12 16.93
N VAL A 368 18.24 -17.51 15.86
CA VAL A 368 17.41 -18.19 14.86
C VAL A 368 18.24 -19.29 14.17
N SER A 369 17.62 -20.44 13.89
CA SER A 369 18.30 -21.51 13.17
C SER A 369 18.73 -21.05 11.78
N LYS A 370 19.86 -21.61 11.25
CA LYS A 370 20.30 -21.29 9.89
C LYS A 370 19.25 -21.63 8.84
N GLU A 371 18.50 -22.70 9.07
CA GLU A 371 17.44 -23.13 8.17
C GLU A 371 16.27 -22.14 8.15
N ASP A 372 15.79 -21.68 9.30
CA ASP A 372 14.72 -20.72 9.42
C ASP A 372 15.12 -19.35 8.86
N LEU A 373 16.38 -18.93 9.08
CA LEU A 373 16.93 -17.71 8.49
C LEU A 373 16.92 -17.79 6.96
N THR A 374 17.37 -18.90 6.39
CA THR A 374 17.37 -19.08 4.93
C THR A 374 15.96 -19.03 4.35
N LYS A 375 15.00 -19.67 5.01
CA LYS A 375 13.58 -19.64 4.63
C LYS A 375 13.01 -18.21 4.71
N ALA A 376 13.33 -17.48 5.78
CA ALA A 376 12.88 -16.09 5.97
C ALA A 376 13.44 -15.15 4.90
N ILE A 377 14.73 -15.26 4.57
CA ILE A 377 15.36 -14.49 3.50
C ILE A 377 14.71 -14.82 2.14
N ALA A 378 14.51 -16.11 1.83
CA ALA A 378 13.87 -16.52 0.58
C ALA A 378 12.45 -15.98 0.46
N LYS A 379 11.67 -16.04 1.56
CA LYS A 379 10.32 -15.47 1.62
C LYS A 379 10.35 -13.96 1.45
N ALA A 380 11.21 -13.23 2.14
CA ALA A 380 11.31 -11.77 2.03
C ALA A 380 11.66 -11.34 0.59
N LYS A 381 12.56 -12.07 -0.08
CA LYS A 381 12.89 -11.86 -1.49
C LYS A 381 11.69 -12.10 -2.40
N PHE A 382 10.97 -13.21 -2.18
CA PHE A 382 9.77 -13.52 -2.96
C PHE A 382 8.70 -12.45 -2.77
N ASP A 383 8.41 -12.04 -1.54
CA ASP A 383 7.40 -11.03 -1.21
C ASP A 383 7.75 -9.69 -1.89
N LEU A 384 9.04 -9.29 -1.88
CA LEU A 384 9.51 -8.08 -2.56
C LEU A 384 9.33 -8.17 -4.08
N LEU A 385 9.75 -9.27 -4.70
CA LEU A 385 9.64 -9.45 -6.14
C LEU A 385 8.20 -9.51 -6.60
N SER A 386 7.37 -10.28 -5.90
CA SER A 386 5.94 -10.41 -6.19
C SER A 386 5.21 -9.06 -6.07
N ALA A 387 5.52 -8.26 -5.04
CA ALA A 387 4.95 -6.93 -4.88
C ALA A 387 5.35 -5.97 -6.01
N ASN A 388 6.59 -6.07 -6.52
CA ASN A 388 7.06 -5.22 -7.61
C ASN A 388 6.64 -5.71 -9.01
N GLU A 389 6.28 -6.98 -9.15
CA GLU A 389 5.69 -7.53 -10.38
C GLU A 389 4.29 -6.94 -10.60
N LEU A 390 3.54 -6.71 -9.52
CA LEU A 390 2.28 -5.99 -9.57
C LEU A 390 2.55 -4.51 -9.85
N SER A 391 2.27 -4.07 -11.08
CA SER A 391 2.57 -2.71 -11.55
C SER A 391 2.06 -1.59 -10.63
N GLY A 392 0.89 -1.77 -10.00
CA GLY A 392 0.32 -0.76 -9.10
C GLY A 392 1.16 -0.51 -7.84
N THR A 393 1.64 -1.55 -7.17
CA THR A 393 2.42 -1.41 -5.93
C THR A 393 3.79 -0.77 -6.18
N GLY A 394 4.48 -1.20 -7.25
CA GLY A 394 5.76 -0.64 -7.64
C GLY A 394 5.67 0.84 -8.03
N LEU A 395 4.59 1.21 -8.72
CA LEU A 395 4.29 2.57 -9.15
C LEU A 395 4.12 3.53 -7.96
N VAL A 396 3.30 3.14 -6.96
CA VAL A 396 3.08 3.95 -5.75
C VAL A 396 4.36 4.09 -4.94
N ALA A 397 5.10 3.00 -4.77
CA ALA A 397 6.37 3.02 -4.03
C ALA A 397 7.41 3.94 -4.71
N ALA A 398 7.51 3.91 -6.05
CA ALA A 398 8.40 4.79 -6.80
C ALA A 398 8.00 6.26 -6.63
N GLY A 399 6.73 6.60 -6.82
CA GLY A 399 6.24 7.97 -6.72
C GLY A 399 6.34 8.55 -5.31
N THR A 400 5.98 7.79 -4.29
CA THR A 400 6.11 8.24 -2.89
C THR A 400 7.56 8.54 -2.53
N ARG A 401 8.51 7.69 -2.94
CA ARG A 401 9.94 7.94 -2.70
C ARG A 401 10.44 9.21 -3.40
N ILE A 402 10.08 9.40 -4.66
CA ILE A 402 10.51 10.55 -5.46
C ILE A 402 9.97 11.87 -4.89
N ILE A 403 8.70 11.93 -4.49
CA ILE A 403 8.11 13.12 -3.87
C ILE A 403 8.89 13.54 -2.61
N HIS A 404 9.34 12.57 -1.82
CA HIS A 404 10.08 12.83 -0.60
C HIS A 404 11.59 13.03 -0.81
N GLY A 405 12.04 13.16 -2.06
CA GLY A 405 13.43 13.44 -2.39
C GLY A 405 14.37 12.24 -2.34
N ASN A 406 13.83 11.03 -2.18
CA ASN A 406 14.60 9.80 -2.21
C ASN A 406 14.80 9.32 -3.66
N ASN A 407 15.87 8.58 -3.90
CA ASN A 407 16.09 7.93 -5.19
C ASN A 407 15.03 6.86 -5.47
N THR A 408 14.82 6.53 -6.73
CA THR A 408 13.97 5.43 -7.14
C THR A 408 14.40 4.12 -6.47
N PHE A 409 13.42 3.32 -6.06
CA PHE A 409 13.69 2.05 -5.42
C PHE A 409 14.32 1.07 -6.42
N GLN A 410 15.53 0.62 -6.12
CA GLN A 410 16.22 -0.39 -6.93
C GLN A 410 16.07 -1.76 -6.28
N VAL A 411 15.20 -2.59 -6.85
CA VAL A 411 14.87 -3.95 -6.36
C VAL A 411 16.15 -4.81 -6.25
N ALA A 412 17.07 -4.70 -7.21
CA ALA A 412 18.32 -5.46 -7.21
C ALA A 412 19.21 -5.17 -5.99
N ASN A 413 19.26 -3.92 -5.54
CA ASN A 413 20.03 -3.53 -4.35
C ASN A 413 19.35 -4.03 -3.06
N ALA A 414 18.03 -3.98 -2.99
CA ALA A 414 17.29 -4.51 -1.87
C ALA A 414 17.43 -6.04 -1.74
N LEU A 415 17.42 -6.78 -2.85
CA LEU A 415 17.65 -8.24 -2.85
C LEU A 415 19.02 -8.60 -2.31
N LYS A 416 20.07 -7.85 -2.69
CA LYS A 416 21.42 -8.05 -2.17
C LYS A 416 21.51 -7.71 -0.68
N SER A 417 20.82 -6.68 -0.23
CA SER A 417 20.81 -6.29 1.19
C SER A 417 20.17 -7.38 2.06
N TYR A 418 19.12 -8.07 1.59
CA TYR A 418 18.49 -9.17 2.33
C TYR A 418 19.46 -10.36 2.56
N GLU A 419 20.40 -10.62 1.63
CA GLU A 419 21.41 -11.66 1.79
C GLU A 419 22.42 -11.35 2.89
N SER A 420 22.61 -10.09 3.22
CA SER A 420 23.54 -9.63 4.26
C SER A 420 23.01 -9.75 5.69
N VAL A 421 21.74 -10.18 5.86
CA VAL A 421 21.09 -10.31 7.17
C VAL A 421 21.59 -11.57 7.87
N THR A 422 22.08 -11.41 9.10
CA THR A 422 22.53 -12.52 9.95
C THR A 422 21.56 -12.79 11.09
N ALA A 423 21.65 -13.98 11.70
CA ALA A 423 20.82 -14.33 12.87
C ALA A 423 21.04 -13.36 14.06
N GLU A 424 22.26 -12.86 14.22
CA GLU A 424 22.59 -11.89 15.27
C GLU A 424 21.90 -10.54 15.04
N LYS A 425 21.86 -10.07 13.79
CA LYS A 425 21.15 -8.84 13.44
C LYS A 425 19.65 -8.97 13.68
N LEU A 426 19.03 -10.11 13.37
CA LEU A 426 17.62 -10.37 13.66
C LEU A 426 17.35 -10.43 15.16
N LYS A 427 18.21 -11.09 15.93
CA LYS A 427 18.13 -11.11 17.38
C LYS A 427 18.21 -9.69 17.97
N ALA A 428 19.17 -8.89 17.52
CA ALA A 428 19.31 -7.51 17.97
C ALA A 428 18.08 -6.65 17.59
N ALA A 429 17.53 -6.83 16.38
CA ALA A 429 16.32 -6.15 15.95
C ALA A 429 15.11 -6.53 16.83
N ALA A 430 14.87 -7.84 17.06
CA ALA A 430 13.79 -8.30 17.92
C ALA A 430 13.93 -7.82 19.38
N LYS A 431 15.14 -7.82 19.89
CA LYS A 431 15.42 -7.30 21.26
C LYS A 431 15.13 -5.81 21.35
N GLY A 432 15.57 -5.02 20.35
CA GLY A 432 15.29 -3.58 20.30
C GLY A 432 13.79 -3.26 20.24
N LEU A 433 12.98 -4.09 19.56
CA LEU A 433 11.52 -3.94 19.54
C LEU A 433 10.90 -4.18 20.92
N LEU A 434 11.33 -5.24 21.65
CA LEU A 434 10.80 -5.58 22.97
C LEU A 434 11.27 -4.66 24.11
N GLU A 435 12.43 -4.03 23.97
CA GLU A 435 12.93 -3.04 24.92
C GLU A 435 12.22 -1.68 24.78
N GLY A 436 11.72 -1.38 23.58
CA GLY A 436 10.93 -0.19 23.28
C GLY A 436 9.51 -0.27 23.86
N LYS A 437 8.81 0.86 23.81
CA LYS A 437 7.38 0.89 24.13
C LYS A 437 6.60 0.18 23.02
N ALA A 438 5.67 -0.69 23.41
CA ALA A 438 4.70 -1.29 22.48
C ALA A 438 3.45 -0.41 22.37
N THR A 439 2.73 -0.59 21.28
CA THR A 439 1.37 -0.08 21.12
C THR A 439 0.42 -1.26 21.06
N VAL A 440 -0.62 -1.24 21.87
CA VAL A 440 -1.64 -2.29 21.86
C VAL A 440 -3.01 -1.67 21.59
N ALA A 441 -3.69 -2.16 20.58
CA ALA A 441 -5.06 -1.75 20.27
C ALA A 441 -5.99 -2.96 20.32
N ALA A 442 -6.98 -2.92 21.21
CA ALA A 442 -7.95 -3.97 21.41
C ALA A 442 -9.35 -3.50 21.00
N VAL A 443 -10.03 -4.27 20.16
CA VAL A 443 -11.39 -3.99 19.70
C VAL A 443 -12.25 -5.24 19.87
N GLY A 444 -13.41 -5.11 20.50
CA GLY A 444 -14.35 -6.22 20.70
C GLY A 444 -14.73 -6.43 22.15
N ASP A 445 -14.75 -7.70 22.60
CA ASP A 445 -15.05 -8.07 23.99
C ASP A 445 -13.86 -7.80 24.91
N LEU A 446 -13.86 -6.63 25.54
CA LEU A 446 -12.77 -6.15 26.39
C LEU A 446 -12.62 -6.91 27.72
N PHE A 447 -13.63 -7.66 28.15
CA PHE A 447 -13.54 -8.46 29.39
C PHE A 447 -12.66 -9.69 29.22
N VAL A 448 -12.56 -10.20 27.99
CA VAL A 448 -11.78 -11.40 27.66
C VAL A 448 -10.42 -11.05 27.07
N LEU A 449 -10.33 -9.97 26.29
CA LEU A 449 -9.08 -9.55 25.63
C LEU A 449 -8.01 -9.18 26.67
N PRO A 450 -6.74 -9.62 26.48
CA PRO A 450 -5.66 -9.34 27.41
C PRO A 450 -5.28 -7.85 27.42
N TYR A 451 -4.73 -7.39 28.53
CA TYR A 451 -4.03 -6.11 28.63
C TYR A 451 -2.59 -6.26 28.17
N ALA A 452 -1.96 -5.15 27.82
CA ALA A 452 -0.54 -5.13 27.44
C ALA A 452 0.36 -5.68 28.56
N GLU A 453 0.02 -5.39 29.83
CA GLU A 453 0.72 -5.91 31.01
C GLU A 453 0.60 -7.43 31.14
N ASP A 454 -0.58 -8.02 30.86
CA ASP A 454 -0.79 -9.48 30.88
C ASP A 454 0.13 -10.18 29.88
N LEU A 455 0.44 -9.52 28.76
CA LEU A 455 1.36 -10.00 27.72
C LEU A 455 2.84 -9.73 28.08
N GLY A 456 3.09 -8.98 29.17
CA GLY A 456 4.43 -8.56 29.59
C GLY A 456 5.10 -7.63 28.59
N LEU A 457 4.32 -6.70 28.00
CA LEU A 457 4.76 -5.64 27.10
C LEU A 457 4.82 -4.32 27.87
N LYS A 458 5.82 -3.49 27.54
CA LYS A 458 5.94 -2.11 28.04
C LYS A 458 5.14 -1.19 27.11
N VAL A 459 4.25 -0.37 27.61
CA VAL A 459 3.44 0.60 26.87
C VAL A 459 3.72 2.05 27.28
#